data_f059e8b1078cb3650bdee2a6a0aa238f
#
_entry.id   f059e8b1078cb3650bdee2a6a0aa238f
#
_cell.length_a   1.000
_cell.length_b   1.000
_cell.length_c   1.000
_cell.angle_alpha   90.00
_cell.angle_beta   90.00
_cell.angle_gamma   90.00
#
_symmetry.space_group_name_H-M   'P 1'
#
loop_
_entity.id
_entity.type
_entity.pdbx_description
1 polymer ?
#
loop_
_entity_poly.entity_id
_entity_poly.type
_entity_poly.pdbx_seq_one_letter_code
_entity_poly.pdbx_strand_id
1 'polypeptide(L)'
;MAKLFLLVLLILLSPLSDVFASDDIGYKYYIKGEYQKALKVWTQELNEGKREAMYNIALLYFFGKGVEKNLPLAYEYCKKAAYKGSARAMNNLAYMYMRGLGTKKNY
;
A
#
# COMPACT_ATOMS: atom_id res chain seq x y z
N MET A 1 -24.76 22.23 -24.91
CA MET A 1 -23.47 21.62 -25.22
C MET A 1 -22.41 21.90 -24.16
N ALA A 2 -22.37 23.09 -23.55
CA ALA A 2 -21.44 23.40 -22.46
C ALA A 2 -21.60 22.51 -21.22
N LYS A 3 -22.83 22.09 -20.89
CA LYS A 3 -23.12 21.21 -19.77
C LYS A 3 -22.58 19.78 -19.97
N LEU A 4 -22.61 19.27 -21.20
CA LEU A 4 -22.08 17.96 -21.55
C LEU A 4 -20.54 17.95 -21.50
N PHE A 5 -19.91 19.04 -21.92
CA PHE A 5 -18.46 19.19 -21.87
C PHE A 5 -17.95 19.24 -20.42
N LEU A 6 -18.67 19.94 -19.54
CA LEU A 6 -18.36 20.00 -18.10
C LEU A 6 -18.51 18.64 -17.43
N LEU A 7 -19.54 17.86 -17.80
CA LEU A 7 -19.74 16.50 -17.28
C LEU A 7 -18.61 15.55 -17.71
N VAL A 8 -18.18 15.63 -18.98
CA VAL A 8 -17.07 14.82 -19.49
C VAL A 8 -15.77 15.21 -18.79
N LEU A 9 -15.55 16.50 -18.58
CA LEU A 9 -14.37 17.00 -17.87
C LEU A 9 -14.34 16.51 -16.40
N LEU A 10 -15.48 16.51 -15.73
CA LEU A 10 -15.61 16.01 -14.37
C LEU A 10 -15.34 14.51 -14.28
N ILE A 11 -15.80 13.74 -15.27
CA ILE A 11 -15.55 12.29 -15.33
C ILE A 11 -14.07 12.01 -15.61
N LEU A 12 -13.41 12.82 -16.43
CA LEU A 12 -12.00 12.67 -16.73
C LEU A 12 -11.09 13.13 -15.58
N LEU A 13 -11.53 14.12 -14.79
CA LEU A 13 -10.77 14.63 -13.64
C LEU A 13 -10.94 13.75 -12.40
N SER A 14 -12.08 13.07 -12.26
CA SER A 14 -12.39 12.25 -11.10
C SER A 14 -11.40 11.10 -10.89
N PRO A 15 -11.05 10.30 -11.92
CA PRO A 15 -10.01 9.27 -11.76
C PRO A 15 -8.63 9.83 -11.48
N LEU A 16 -8.32 11.01 -12.05
CA LEU A 16 -7.03 11.67 -11.83
C LEU A 16 -6.91 12.22 -10.41
N SER A 17 -8.01 12.74 -9.85
CA SER A 17 -8.00 13.21 -8.46
C SER A 17 -7.85 12.04 -7.47
N ASP A 18 -8.41 10.87 -7.79
CA ASP A 18 -8.24 9.68 -6.96
C ASP A 18 -6.81 9.12 -7.03
N VAL A 19 -6.13 9.28 -8.16
CA VAL A 19 -4.74 8.82 -8.34
C VAL A 19 -3.74 9.81 -7.72
N PHE A 20 -4.00 11.13 -7.81
CA PHE A 20 -3.09 12.16 -7.32
C PHE A 20 -3.46 12.70 -5.94
N ALA A 21 -4.72 12.61 -5.56
CA ALA A 21 -5.13 12.88 -4.20
C ALA A 21 -4.93 11.62 -3.38
N SER A 22 -3.70 11.16 -3.28
CA SER A 22 -3.40 10.34 -2.16
C SER A 22 -3.43 11.26 -0.95
N ASP A 23 -4.63 11.67 -0.56
CA ASP A 23 -4.92 12.08 0.80
C ASP A 23 -4.75 10.83 1.67
N ASP A 24 -3.69 10.08 1.40
CA ASP A 24 -3.28 8.98 2.23
C ASP A 24 -2.73 9.59 3.52
N ILE A 25 -3.63 9.71 4.46
CA ILE A 25 -3.32 10.24 5.79
C ILE A 25 -2.24 9.39 6.44
N GLY A 26 -2.27 8.09 6.24
CA GLY A 26 -1.25 7.18 6.72
C GLY A 26 0.14 7.53 6.16
N TYR A 27 0.21 7.85 4.88
CA TYR A 27 1.47 8.23 4.24
C TYR A 27 1.99 9.57 4.77
N LYS A 28 1.10 10.52 5.05
CA LYS A 28 1.49 11.80 5.67
C LYS A 28 2.13 11.58 7.04
N TYR A 29 1.57 10.70 7.85
CA TYR A 29 2.19 10.31 9.12
C TYR A 29 3.52 9.61 8.91
N TYR A 30 3.60 8.72 7.94
CA TYR A 30 4.81 7.97 7.61
C TYR A 30 5.98 8.91 7.26
N ILE A 31 5.74 9.90 6.41
CA ILE A 31 6.77 10.88 6.01
C ILE A 31 7.31 11.65 7.23
N LYS A 32 6.45 11.96 8.19
CA LYS A 32 6.83 12.65 9.41
C LYS A 32 7.54 11.76 10.43
N GLY A 33 7.67 10.47 10.15
CA GLY A 33 8.22 9.51 11.09
C GLY A 33 7.24 9.07 12.19
N GLU A 34 5.98 9.43 12.06
CA GLU A 34 4.92 9.04 13.01
C GLU A 34 4.33 7.69 12.61
N TYR A 35 5.16 6.64 12.70
CA TYR A 35 4.85 5.31 12.16
C TYR A 35 3.67 4.64 12.88
N GLN A 36 3.53 4.84 14.18
CA GLN A 36 2.41 4.26 14.95
C GLN A 36 1.06 4.82 14.47
N LYS A 37 1.02 6.11 14.16
CA LYS A 37 -0.17 6.74 13.61
C LYS A 37 -0.47 6.25 12.20
N ALA A 38 0.56 6.09 11.39
CA ALA A 38 0.43 5.53 10.05
C ALA A 38 -0.13 4.09 10.13
N LEU A 39 0.40 3.27 11.01
CA LEU A 39 -0.06 1.89 11.21
C LEU A 39 -1.54 1.85 11.61
N LYS A 40 -1.97 2.75 12.49
CA LYS A 40 -3.37 2.83 12.91
C LYS A 40 -4.31 3.13 11.74
N VAL A 41 -3.95 4.11 10.90
CA VAL A 41 -4.73 4.47 9.71
C VAL A 41 -4.78 3.29 8.73
N TRP A 42 -3.63 2.70 8.43
CA TRP A 42 -3.56 1.59 7.47
C TRP A 42 -4.24 0.33 7.99
N THR A 43 -4.23 0.10 9.30
CA THR A 43 -4.97 -1.03 9.91
C THR A 43 -6.47 -0.85 9.69
N GLN A 44 -6.98 0.37 9.83
CA GLN A 44 -8.38 0.66 9.56
C GLN A 44 -8.71 0.45 8.07
N GLU A 45 -7.86 0.94 7.17
CA GLU A 45 -8.01 0.75 5.74
C GLU A 45 -7.90 -0.73 5.33
N LEU A 46 -7.04 -1.48 6.02
CA LEU A 46 -6.94 -2.94 5.85
C LEU A 46 -8.27 -3.62 6.15
N ASN A 47 -8.93 -3.22 7.23
CA ASN A 47 -10.24 -3.74 7.61
C ASN A 47 -11.32 -3.39 6.57
N GLU A 48 -11.13 -2.29 5.84
CA GLU A 48 -11.98 -1.90 4.71
C GLU A 48 -11.63 -2.64 3.42
N GLY A 49 -10.62 -3.51 3.44
CA GLY A 49 -10.20 -4.32 2.30
C GLY A 49 -9.35 -3.60 1.27
N LYS A 50 -8.75 -2.47 1.62
CA LYS A 50 -7.89 -1.69 0.72
C LYS A 50 -6.53 -2.39 0.55
N ARG A 51 -6.21 -2.80 -0.67
CA ARG A 51 -4.99 -3.57 -0.97
C ARG A 51 -3.69 -2.81 -0.72
N GLU A 52 -3.70 -1.48 -0.94
CA GLU A 52 -2.50 -0.67 -0.72
C GLU A 52 -2.16 -0.53 0.77
N ALA A 53 -3.17 -0.60 1.63
CA ALA A 53 -2.94 -0.65 3.08
C ALA A 53 -2.17 -1.90 3.49
N MET A 54 -2.48 -3.04 2.88
CA MET A 54 -1.75 -4.29 3.11
C MET A 54 -0.29 -4.16 2.73
N TYR A 55 0.00 -3.55 1.57
CA TYR A 55 1.36 -3.29 1.11
C TYR A 55 2.10 -2.35 2.07
N ASN A 56 1.45 -1.25 2.48
CA ASN A 56 2.06 -0.26 3.37
C ASN A 56 2.39 -0.86 4.75
N ILE A 57 1.50 -1.68 5.29
CA ILE A 57 1.75 -2.41 6.55
C ILE A 57 2.92 -3.39 6.38
N ALA A 58 2.99 -4.08 5.23
CA ALA A 58 4.11 -4.96 4.92
C ALA A 58 5.45 -4.22 4.99
N LEU A 59 5.51 -2.99 4.48
CA LEU A 59 6.72 -2.17 4.53
C LEU A 59 7.12 -1.82 5.96
N LEU A 60 6.17 -1.53 6.84
CA LEU A 60 6.47 -1.25 8.24
C LEU A 60 7.15 -2.45 8.91
N TYR A 61 6.64 -3.64 8.69
CA TYR A 61 7.24 -4.87 9.24
C TYR A 61 8.54 -5.24 8.55
N PHE A 62 8.66 -4.95 7.25
CA PHE A 62 9.88 -5.22 6.50
C PHE A 62 11.07 -4.41 7.03
N PHE A 63 10.85 -3.13 7.32
CA PHE A 63 11.89 -2.22 7.78
C PHE A 63 11.94 -2.07 9.31
N GLY A 64 10.96 -2.60 10.03
CA GLY A 64 10.86 -2.42 11.47
C GLY A 64 10.57 -0.97 11.87
N LYS A 65 9.66 -0.31 11.17
CA LYS A 65 9.29 1.08 11.45
C LYS A 65 7.98 1.14 12.22
N GLY A 66 8.04 1.61 13.47
CA GLY A 66 6.89 1.67 14.36
C GLY A 66 6.44 0.31 14.91
N VAL A 67 7.03 -0.75 14.43
CA VAL A 67 6.82 -2.13 14.85
C VAL A 67 8.16 -2.85 14.85
N GLU A 68 8.25 -3.96 15.57
CA GLU A 68 9.42 -4.82 15.48
C GLU A 68 9.51 -5.43 14.08
N LYS A 69 10.71 -5.40 13.50
CA LYS A 69 10.97 -6.00 12.18
C LYS A 69 10.55 -7.47 12.18
N ASN A 70 9.73 -7.83 11.18
CA ASN A 70 9.21 -9.20 11.06
C ASN A 70 9.07 -9.53 9.57
N LEU A 71 10.09 -10.17 9.00
CA LEU A 71 10.11 -10.50 7.58
C LEU A 71 9.04 -11.53 7.18
N PRO A 72 8.79 -12.62 7.95
CA PRO A 72 7.71 -13.52 7.62
C PRO A 72 6.34 -12.85 7.58
N LEU A 73 6.06 -11.94 8.51
CA LEU A 73 4.80 -11.20 8.54
C LEU A 73 4.72 -10.21 7.38
N ALA A 74 5.82 -9.52 7.07
CA ALA A 74 5.90 -8.65 5.90
C ALA A 74 5.61 -9.42 4.61
N TYR A 75 6.15 -10.63 4.49
CA TYR A 75 5.88 -11.52 3.36
C TYR A 75 4.39 -11.84 3.23
N GLU A 76 3.74 -12.20 4.32
CA GLU A 76 2.32 -12.55 4.29
C GLU A 76 1.43 -11.38 3.87
N TYR A 77 1.67 -10.17 4.40
CA TYR A 77 0.92 -8.99 3.98
C TYR A 77 1.20 -8.63 2.53
N CYS A 78 2.45 -8.71 2.10
CA CYS A 78 2.86 -8.42 0.73
C CYS A 78 2.21 -9.41 -0.25
N LYS A 79 2.18 -10.68 0.09
CA LYS A 79 1.54 -11.74 -0.69
C LYS A 79 0.04 -11.48 -0.84
N LYS A 80 -0.65 -11.14 0.24
CA LYS A 80 -2.08 -10.80 0.19
C LYS A 80 -2.35 -9.59 -0.70
N ALA A 81 -1.54 -8.55 -0.59
CA ALA A 81 -1.67 -7.35 -1.42
C ALA A 81 -1.43 -7.69 -2.90
N ALA A 82 -0.44 -8.51 -3.21
CA ALA A 82 -0.13 -8.94 -4.56
C ALA A 82 -1.30 -9.72 -5.17
N TYR A 83 -1.89 -10.65 -4.42
CA TYR A 83 -3.07 -11.40 -4.89
C TYR A 83 -4.28 -10.50 -5.13
N LYS A 84 -4.38 -9.38 -4.45
CA LYS A 84 -5.43 -8.39 -4.68
C LYS A 84 -5.10 -7.42 -5.82
N GLY A 85 -3.96 -7.57 -6.47
CA GLY A 85 -3.59 -6.82 -7.65
C GLY A 85 -2.67 -5.62 -7.41
N SER A 86 -2.05 -5.51 -6.23
CA SER A 86 -1.06 -4.45 -5.99
C SER A 86 0.22 -4.72 -6.77
N ALA A 87 0.52 -3.86 -7.76
CA ALA A 87 1.74 -3.97 -8.56
C ALA A 87 2.99 -3.77 -7.69
N ARG A 88 2.93 -2.85 -6.74
CA ARG A 88 4.04 -2.60 -5.81
C ARG A 88 4.34 -3.84 -4.97
N ALA A 89 3.28 -4.49 -4.47
CA ALA A 89 3.42 -5.71 -3.68
C ALA A 89 3.97 -6.86 -4.52
N MET A 90 3.56 -6.97 -5.79
CA MET A 90 4.09 -7.97 -6.71
C MET A 90 5.60 -7.83 -6.91
N ASN A 91 6.07 -6.59 -7.09
CA ASN A 91 7.50 -6.32 -7.22
C ASN A 91 8.26 -6.66 -5.95
N ASN A 92 7.74 -6.28 -4.80
CA ASN A 92 8.38 -6.59 -3.51
C ASN A 92 8.35 -8.09 -3.21
N LEU A 93 7.26 -8.77 -3.57
CA LEU A 93 7.13 -10.21 -3.40
C LEU A 93 8.19 -10.94 -4.21
N ALA A 94 8.38 -10.54 -5.48
CA ALA A 94 9.43 -11.10 -6.34
C ALA A 94 10.82 -10.90 -5.72
N TYR A 95 11.09 -9.70 -5.20
CA TYR A 95 12.35 -9.40 -4.52
C TYR A 95 12.55 -10.30 -3.29
N MET A 96 11.50 -10.49 -2.50
CA MET A 96 11.55 -11.35 -1.31
C MET A 96 11.83 -12.81 -1.67
N TYR A 97 11.23 -13.31 -2.74
CA TYR A 97 11.52 -14.66 -3.25
C TYR A 97 12.96 -14.81 -3.71
N MET A 98 13.47 -13.83 -4.44
CA MET A 98 14.85 -13.87 -4.96
C MET A 98 15.88 -13.86 -3.84
N ARG A 99 15.61 -13.15 -2.76
CA ARG A 99 16.55 -12.95 -1.63
C ARG A 99 16.27 -13.88 -0.46
N GLY A 100 15.18 -14.62 -0.48
CA GLY A 100 14.77 -15.46 0.65
C GLY A 100 14.43 -14.65 1.89
N LEU A 101 13.77 -13.50 1.71
CA LEU A 101 13.38 -12.61 2.81
C LEU A 101 11.97 -12.96 3.27
N GLY A 102 11.86 -13.48 4.51
CA GLY A 102 10.58 -13.89 5.07
C GLY A 102 10.00 -15.18 4.47
N THR A 103 10.68 -15.76 3.49
CA THR A 103 10.29 -16.98 2.80
C THR A 103 11.54 -17.67 2.25
N LYS A 104 11.38 -18.88 1.73
CA LYS A 104 12.47 -19.59 1.06
C LYS A 104 12.76 -18.94 -0.30
N LYS A 105 14.04 -18.94 -0.70
CA LYS A 105 14.42 -18.51 -2.05
C LYS A 105 13.69 -19.36 -3.08
N ASN A 106 13.14 -18.69 -4.08
CA ASN A 106 12.45 -19.33 -5.19
C ASN A 106 12.94 -18.67 -6.49
N TYR A 107 13.73 -19.40 -7.23
CA TYR A 107 14.27 -18.93 -8.50
C TYR A 107 13.33 -19.27 -9.65
#